data_1ee432cec8b10549347135cfff3944e6
#
_entry.id   1ee432cec8b10549347135cfff3944e6
#
_cell.length_a   1.000
_cell.length_b   1.000
_cell.length_c   1.000
_cell.angle_alpha   90.00
_cell.angle_beta   90.00
_cell.angle_gamma   90.00
#
_symmetry.space_group_name_H-M   'P 1'
#
loop_
_entity.id
_entity.type
_entity.pdbx_description
1 polymer ?
#
loop_
_entity_poly.entity_id
_entity_poly.type
_entity_poly.pdbx_seq_one_letter_code
_entity_poly.pdbx_strand_id
1 'polypeptide(L)'
;MRTPAIPSGDRVHLKPREVGALDWDDKLTLEFNGEHPSVRRIKVEAVTNVPTVYLAGDSTVVDQDKEPWAAWGQILPRFFGPKVSIANHAESGETIRSFETEKRWEKIFSTIKAGDFLMLQFAHNDQKPGRGYVPAETEYTELVEKYVAKAQAVGAHPILVTSMNRRSFGAAGKITDTLAPYPQTLRSIAAEEKLPLVDLNAMSKVMWEAMGPAGTLKAFVHYPANTFPGQTKELADNTHFNSYGAYELALCVVQSLRDQKSSLVKEMRSGIAKFDPAHPQPPFTLPLSPMVDTATPYGR
;
A
#
# COMPACT_ATOMS: atom_id res chain seq x y z
N MET A 1 11.59 -7.33 10.35
CA MET A 1 12.38 -6.46 11.24
C MET A 1 13.14 -5.47 10.35
N ARG A 2 12.92 -4.22 10.53
CA ARG A 2 13.67 -3.16 9.85
C ARG A 2 14.02 -2.07 10.85
N THR A 3 15.29 -1.76 10.96
CA THR A 3 15.73 -0.62 11.75
C THR A 3 15.87 0.61 10.86
N PRO A 4 15.80 1.83 11.38
CA PRO A 4 16.02 3.02 10.57
C PRO A 4 17.48 3.20 10.13
N ALA A 5 18.42 2.43 10.67
CA ALA A 5 19.82 2.50 10.29
C ALA A 5 20.04 2.05 8.83
N ILE A 6 20.94 2.75 8.15
CA ILE A 6 21.39 2.45 6.79
C ILE A 6 22.86 2.07 6.87
N PRO A 7 23.34 1.06 6.12
CA PRO A 7 24.75 0.60 6.19
C PRO A 7 25.79 1.68 5.89
N SER A 8 25.43 2.73 5.18
CA SER A 8 26.29 3.90 4.94
C SER A 8 26.63 4.71 6.20
N GLY A 9 26.02 4.39 7.34
CA GLY A 9 26.13 5.17 8.59
C GLY A 9 25.00 6.18 8.77
N ASP A 10 24.11 6.27 7.80
CA ASP A 10 22.97 7.19 7.80
C ASP A 10 21.71 6.54 8.41
N ARG A 11 20.61 7.27 8.46
CA ARG A 11 19.34 6.81 9.02
C ARG A 11 18.16 7.32 8.22
N VAL A 12 17.08 6.52 8.16
CA VAL A 12 15.77 7.00 7.73
C VAL A 12 15.29 8.08 8.69
N HIS A 13 14.82 9.18 8.15
CA HIS A 13 14.21 10.25 8.93
C HIS A 13 12.76 9.86 9.26
N LEU A 14 12.60 9.25 10.43
CA LEU A 14 11.28 8.81 10.91
C LEU A 14 10.42 10.01 11.29
N LYS A 15 9.15 9.96 10.93
CA LYS A 15 8.14 10.91 11.41
C LYS A 15 7.86 10.67 12.91
N PRO A 16 7.42 11.69 13.66
CA PRO A 16 7.18 11.55 15.11
C PRO A 16 6.30 10.34 15.48
N ARG A 17 5.32 10.00 14.64
CA ARG A 17 4.42 8.86 14.88
C ARG A 17 5.09 7.49 14.67
N GLU A 18 6.16 7.41 13.89
CA GLU A 18 6.91 6.18 13.67
C GLU A 18 7.91 5.89 14.79
N VAL A 19 8.22 6.89 15.62
CA VAL A 19 9.15 6.71 16.73
C VAL A 19 8.52 5.84 17.79
N GLY A 20 9.07 4.65 17.99
CA GLY A 20 8.51 3.66 18.89
C GLY A 20 7.43 2.76 18.28
N ALA A 21 7.10 2.95 16.99
CA ALA A 21 6.26 2.01 16.26
C ALA A 21 6.95 0.66 16.08
N LEU A 22 6.17 -0.42 16.09
CA LEU A 22 6.67 -1.80 15.98
C LEU A 22 7.30 -2.13 14.61
N ASP A 23 7.13 -1.25 13.65
CA ASP A 23 7.67 -1.39 12.29
C ASP A 23 9.17 -1.13 12.19
N TRP A 24 9.71 -0.27 13.07
CA TRP A 24 11.06 0.25 12.99
C TRP A 24 11.92 -0.18 14.18
N ASP A 25 11.90 -1.47 14.50
CA ASP A 25 12.71 -2.04 15.56
C ASP A 25 13.48 -3.30 15.11
N ASP A 26 14.27 -3.87 15.99
CA ASP A 26 15.04 -5.09 15.78
C ASP A 26 14.32 -6.35 16.30
N LYS A 27 13.03 -6.26 16.60
CA LYS A 27 12.22 -7.33 17.19
C LYS A 27 11.27 -7.93 16.16
N LEU A 28 10.85 -9.15 16.42
CA LEU A 28 9.73 -9.79 15.76
C LEU A 28 8.51 -9.71 16.68
N THR A 29 7.58 -8.85 16.34
CA THR A 29 6.31 -8.71 17.05
C THR A 29 5.25 -9.56 16.38
N LEU A 30 4.50 -10.32 17.19
CA LEU A 30 3.39 -11.15 16.74
C LEU A 30 2.14 -10.72 17.50
N GLU A 31 1.08 -10.43 16.76
CA GLU A 31 -0.23 -10.08 17.28
C GLU A 31 -1.23 -11.19 16.95
N PHE A 32 -2.00 -11.62 17.93
CA PHE A 32 -3.02 -12.65 17.78
C PHE A 32 -4.39 -12.06 18.14
N ASN A 33 -5.16 -11.75 17.11
CA ASN A 33 -6.48 -11.15 17.22
C ASN A 33 -7.59 -12.18 17.18
N GLY A 34 -8.71 -11.89 17.85
CA GLY A 34 -9.92 -12.69 17.88
C GLY A 34 -10.54 -12.73 19.29
N GLU A 35 -11.76 -13.23 19.39
CA GLU A 35 -12.46 -13.33 20.69
C GLU A 35 -11.75 -14.28 21.66
N HIS A 36 -11.14 -15.34 21.13
CA HIS A 36 -10.42 -16.37 21.92
C HIS A 36 -9.11 -16.74 21.23
N PRO A 37 -8.12 -15.83 21.14
CA PRO A 37 -6.87 -16.13 20.46
C PRO A 37 -6.12 -17.24 21.20
N SER A 38 -5.72 -18.29 20.46
CA SER A 38 -4.94 -19.38 21.03
C SER A 38 -3.85 -19.82 20.07
N VAL A 39 -2.66 -20.10 20.61
CA VAL A 39 -1.50 -20.53 19.84
C VAL A 39 -0.91 -21.79 20.47
N ARG A 40 -0.80 -22.87 19.68
CA ARG A 40 -0.17 -24.12 20.14
C ARG A 40 1.33 -24.11 19.96
N ARG A 41 1.81 -23.51 18.88
CA ARG A 41 3.23 -23.51 18.54
C ARG A 41 3.57 -22.32 17.65
N ILE A 42 4.69 -21.69 17.96
CA ILE A 42 5.35 -20.72 17.11
C ILE A 42 6.69 -21.33 16.70
N LYS A 43 6.98 -21.35 15.41
CA LYS A 43 8.27 -21.74 14.84
C LYS A 43 8.80 -20.58 14.03
N VAL A 44 9.96 -20.08 14.41
CA VAL A 44 10.68 -19.02 13.69
C VAL A 44 11.92 -19.64 13.06
N GLU A 45 12.03 -19.51 11.75
CA GLU A 45 13.18 -20.04 10.98
C GLU A 45 13.73 -18.91 10.13
N ALA A 46 15.06 -18.77 10.14
CA ALA A 46 15.72 -17.92 9.17
C ALA A 46 15.65 -18.57 7.78
N VAL A 47 15.20 -17.84 6.79
CA VAL A 47 15.20 -18.26 5.40
C VAL A 47 16.15 -17.38 4.60
N THR A 48 16.90 -18.00 3.68
CA THR A 48 17.79 -17.33 2.74
C THR A 48 17.29 -17.59 1.33
N ASN A 49 17.67 -16.72 0.39
CA ASN A 49 17.39 -16.91 -1.04
C ASN A 49 15.89 -16.87 -1.43
N VAL A 50 15.07 -16.21 -0.64
CA VAL A 50 13.72 -15.86 -1.06
C VAL A 50 13.72 -14.43 -1.65
N PRO A 51 12.98 -14.18 -2.75
CA PRO A 51 12.80 -12.83 -3.26
C PRO A 51 11.99 -11.99 -2.26
N THR A 52 12.32 -10.72 -2.21
CA THR A 52 11.58 -9.74 -1.43
C THR A 52 10.83 -8.78 -2.36
N VAL A 53 9.58 -8.52 -2.06
CA VAL A 53 8.79 -7.45 -2.69
C VAL A 53 8.86 -6.23 -1.79
N TYR A 54 9.57 -5.21 -2.22
CA TYR A 54 9.64 -3.92 -1.55
C TYR A 54 8.47 -3.06 -2.00
N LEU A 55 7.72 -2.52 -1.05
CA LEU A 55 6.64 -1.58 -1.33
C LEU A 55 7.11 -0.16 -0.96
N ALA A 56 7.06 0.75 -1.91
CA ALA A 56 7.27 2.18 -1.71
C ALA A 56 5.98 2.93 -2.03
N GLY A 57 5.53 3.78 -1.12
CA GLY A 57 4.25 4.45 -1.29
C GLY A 57 3.85 5.31 -0.09
N ASP A 58 2.60 5.69 -0.11
CA ASP A 58 1.97 6.57 0.87
C ASP A 58 1.02 5.82 1.84
N SER A 59 0.10 6.56 2.48
CA SER A 59 -0.87 6.03 3.45
C SER A 59 -1.81 4.96 2.90
N THR A 60 -1.91 4.83 1.58
CA THR A 60 -2.76 3.82 0.94
C THR A 60 -2.03 2.50 0.68
N VAL A 61 -0.72 2.46 0.98
CA VAL A 61 0.17 1.28 0.86
C VAL A 61 0.72 0.82 2.22
N VAL A 62 0.95 1.74 3.14
CA VAL A 62 1.62 1.52 4.44
C VAL A 62 0.97 0.44 5.29
N ASP A 63 1.74 -0.16 6.19
CA ASP A 63 1.20 -0.94 7.31
C ASP A 63 0.61 0.06 8.33
N GLN A 64 -0.71 0.17 8.35
CA GLN A 64 -1.40 1.00 9.34
C GLN A 64 -1.35 0.29 10.69
N ASP A 65 -0.69 0.91 11.66
CA ASP A 65 -0.45 0.35 12.98
C ASP A 65 -1.69 0.33 13.88
N LYS A 66 -2.73 1.08 13.50
CA LYS A 66 -3.93 1.24 14.31
C LYS A 66 -5.20 1.20 13.48
N GLU A 67 -6.18 0.44 13.95
CA GLU A 67 -7.51 0.42 13.36
C GLU A 67 -8.31 1.70 13.68
N PRO A 68 -9.28 2.05 12.82
CA PRO A 68 -9.84 1.25 11.72
C PRO A 68 -9.13 1.40 10.37
N TRP A 69 -7.96 1.99 10.34
CA TRP A 69 -7.21 2.27 9.13
C TRP A 69 -6.54 1.00 8.61
N ALA A 70 -6.54 0.82 7.29
CA ALA A 70 -5.81 -0.25 6.62
C ALA A 70 -5.41 0.20 5.21
N ALA A 71 -4.42 -0.49 4.63
CA ALA A 71 -3.99 -0.24 3.26
C ALA A 71 -3.66 -1.54 2.53
N TRP A 72 -3.65 -1.51 1.18
CA TRP A 72 -3.50 -2.74 0.41
C TRP A 72 -2.14 -3.43 0.61
N GLY A 73 -1.08 -2.65 0.85
CA GLY A 73 0.26 -3.19 1.10
C GLY A 73 0.31 -4.00 2.38
N GLN A 74 -0.38 -3.57 3.43
CA GLN A 74 -0.54 -4.31 4.69
C GLN A 74 -1.24 -5.66 4.49
N ILE A 75 -2.18 -5.73 3.59
CA ILE A 75 -2.96 -6.95 3.33
C ILE A 75 -2.25 -7.88 2.33
N LEU A 76 -1.38 -7.36 1.49
CA LEU A 76 -0.73 -8.12 0.42
C LEU A 76 -0.05 -9.42 0.88
N PRO A 77 0.64 -9.50 2.04
CA PRO A 77 1.25 -10.73 2.53
C PRO A 77 0.25 -11.90 2.73
N ARG A 78 -1.03 -11.61 2.94
CA ARG A 78 -2.09 -12.61 3.08
C ARG A 78 -2.18 -13.56 1.88
N PHE A 79 -1.81 -13.08 0.70
CA PHE A 79 -1.94 -13.81 -0.57
C PHE A 79 -0.71 -14.60 -0.96
N PHE A 80 0.40 -14.46 -0.25
CA PHE A 80 1.66 -15.13 -0.59
C PHE A 80 2.03 -16.24 0.41
N GLY A 81 2.77 -17.21 -0.10
CA GLY A 81 3.36 -18.29 0.70
C GLY A 81 4.71 -17.88 1.32
N PRO A 82 5.37 -18.80 2.02
CA PRO A 82 6.62 -18.52 2.74
C PRO A 82 7.85 -18.36 1.83
N LYS A 83 7.69 -18.48 0.52
CA LYS A 83 8.78 -18.38 -0.46
C LYS A 83 8.96 -16.98 -1.05
N VAL A 84 8.27 -15.98 -0.52
CA VAL A 84 8.43 -14.57 -0.84
C VAL A 84 8.27 -13.76 0.44
N SER A 85 9.08 -12.73 0.59
CA SER A 85 8.96 -11.74 1.67
C SER A 85 8.33 -10.47 1.13
N ILE A 86 7.48 -9.82 1.93
CA ILE A 86 6.97 -8.48 1.62
C ILE A 86 7.58 -7.50 2.62
N ALA A 87 8.28 -6.50 2.13
CA ALA A 87 8.90 -5.45 2.92
C ALA A 87 8.21 -4.12 2.60
N ASN A 88 7.24 -3.74 3.43
CA ASN A 88 6.49 -2.52 3.22
C ASN A 88 7.25 -1.33 3.82
N HIS A 89 7.80 -0.47 2.97
CA HIS A 89 8.53 0.75 3.33
C HIS A 89 7.68 2.02 3.17
N ALA A 90 6.44 1.87 2.72
CA ALA A 90 5.51 2.99 2.58
C ALA A 90 5.26 3.71 3.91
N GLU A 91 4.87 4.96 3.84
CA GLU A 91 4.53 5.74 5.02
C GLU A 91 3.47 6.80 4.71
N SER A 92 2.61 7.08 5.67
CA SER A 92 1.53 8.06 5.50
C SER A 92 2.08 9.46 5.28
N GLY A 93 1.42 10.16 4.34
CA GLY A 93 1.80 11.52 3.98
C GLY A 93 3.00 11.64 3.05
N GLU A 94 3.59 10.50 2.61
CA GLU A 94 4.70 10.54 1.67
C GLU A 94 4.26 11.00 0.28
N THR A 95 5.11 11.86 -0.29
CA THR A 95 5.25 12.08 -1.72
C THR A 95 6.48 11.32 -2.21
N ILE A 96 6.61 11.11 -3.51
CA ILE A 96 7.82 10.48 -4.05
C ILE A 96 9.08 11.28 -3.70
N ARG A 97 8.98 12.63 -3.61
CA ARG A 97 10.07 13.52 -3.18
C ARG A 97 10.38 13.39 -1.69
N SER A 98 9.37 13.40 -0.81
CA SER A 98 9.63 13.28 0.64
C SER A 98 10.22 11.91 0.96
N PHE A 99 9.81 10.87 0.26
CA PHE A 99 10.39 9.54 0.38
C PHE A 99 11.90 9.52 0.08
N GLU A 100 12.36 10.40 -0.84
CA GLU A 100 13.78 10.62 -1.10
C GLU A 100 14.45 11.40 0.03
N THR A 101 13.89 12.55 0.41
CA THR A 101 14.49 13.42 1.43
C THR A 101 14.53 12.80 2.82
N GLU A 102 13.60 11.87 3.11
CA GLU A 102 13.58 11.08 4.34
C GLU A 102 14.46 9.82 4.27
N LYS A 103 15.22 9.64 3.16
CA LYS A 103 16.16 8.52 2.94
C LYS A 103 15.53 7.14 2.92
N ARG A 104 14.24 7.05 2.62
CA ARG A 104 13.52 5.78 2.54
C ARG A 104 13.94 4.97 1.31
N TRP A 105 14.22 5.65 0.20
CA TRP A 105 14.83 5.00 -0.97
C TRP A 105 16.21 4.43 -0.67
N GLU A 106 17.07 5.17 0.03
CA GLU A 106 18.38 4.69 0.43
C GLU A 106 18.27 3.42 1.29
N LYS A 107 17.28 3.39 2.18
CA LYS A 107 17.00 2.20 2.99
C LYS A 107 16.60 0.99 2.15
N ILE A 108 15.71 1.15 1.17
CA ILE A 108 15.34 0.08 0.24
C ILE A 108 16.59 -0.38 -0.53
N PHE A 109 17.32 0.55 -1.14
CA PHE A 109 18.49 0.24 -1.95
C PHE A 109 19.69 -0.29 -1.16
N SER A 110 19.68 -0.19 0.16
CA SER A 110 20.68 -0.83 1.01
C SER A 110 20.49 -2.35 1.18
N THR A 111 19.32 -2.87 0.78
CA THR A 111 18.96 -4.28 1.02
C THR A 111 18.40 -5.00 -0.21
N ILE A 112 17.83 -4.28 -1.16
CA ILE A 112 17.31 -4.86 -2.41
C ILE A 112 18.44 -5.46 -3.24
N LYS A 113 18.18 -6.62 -3.85
CA LYS A 113 19.15 -7.37 -4.64
C LYS A 113 18.53 -7.94 -5.90
N ALA A 114 19.36 -8.52 -6.75
CA ALA A 114 18.91 -9.19 -7.96
C ALA A 114 17.85 -10.25 -7.67
N GLY A 115 16.78 -10.23 -8.47
CA GLY A 115 15.62 -11.11 -8.32
C GLY A 115 14.56 -10.63 -7.34
N ASP A 116 14.80 -9.54 -6.59
CA ASP A 116 13.77 -8.89 -5.78
C ASP A 116 12.82 -8.05 -6.66
N PHE A 117 11.73 -7.57 -6.07
CA PHE A 117 10.74 -6.73 -6.73
C PHE A 117 10.61 -5.39 -6.03
N LEU A 118 10.37 -4.33 -6.79
CA LEU A 118 10.04 -3.00 -6.26
C LEU A 118 8.69 -2.57 -6.81
N MET A 119 7.67 -2.53 -5.96
CA MET A 119 6.38 -1.92 -6.26
C MET A 119 6.37 -0.46 -5.79
N LEU A 120 5.98 0.44 -6.68
CA LEU A 120 6.05 1.88 -6.47
C LEU A 120 4.68 2.50 -6.73
N GLN A 121 4.10 3.16 -5.70
CA GLN A 121 2.81 3.86 -5.79
C GLN A 121 2.85 5.18 -5.02
N PHE A 122 2.75 6.30 -5.75
CA PHE A 122 2.58 7.64 -5.19
C PHE A 122 1.55 8.40 -6.03
N ALA A 123 0.98 9.46 -5.54
CA ALA A 123 0.19 10.50 -6.16
C ALA A 123 -0.73 11.23 -5.16
N HIS A 124 -1.26 10.50 -4.15
CA HIS A 124 -2.26 11.07 -3.24
C HIS A 124 -1.78 12.34 -2.52
N ASN A 125 -0.48 12.43 -2.26
CA ASN A 125 0.12 13.58 -1.61
C ASN A 125 0.86 14.48 -2.61
N ASP A 126 1.43 13.90 -3.67
CA ASP A 126 2.22 14.61 -4.69
C ASP A 126 1.42 15.72 -5.38
N GLN A 127 0.12 15.50 -5.59
CA GLN A 127 -0.79 16.45 -6.21
C GLN A 127 -1.22 17.62 -5.30
N LYS A 128 -0.95 17.55 -3.99
CA LYS A 128 -1.42 18.56 -3.05
C LYS A 128 -0.65 19.86 -3.22
N PRO A 129 -1.33 21.00 -3.35
CA PRO A 129 -0.64 22.28 -3.42
C PRO A 129 0.23 22.55 -2.20
N GLY A 130 1.36 23.22 -2.41
CA GLY A 130 2.28 23.62 -1.35
C GLY A 130 3.65 22.94 -1.44
N ARG A 131 4.39 22.87 -0.32
CA ARG A 131 5.77 22.37 -0.29
C ARG A 131 5.93 20.91 -0.74
N GLY A 132 4.87 20.11 -0.60
CA GLY A 132 4.85 18.69 -1.00
C GLY A 132 4.50 18.47 -2.47
N TYR A 133 4.06 19.49 -3.21
CA TYR A 133 3.62 19.35 -4.59
C TYR A 133 4.76 18.88 -5.49
N VAL A 134 4.54 17.78 -6.21
CA VAL A 134 5.49 17.19 -7.17
C VAL A 134 4.80 17.14 -8.53
N PRO A 135 5.13 18.01 -9.49
CA PRO A 135 4.47 18.05 -10.78
C PRO A 135 4.56 16.71 -11.52
N ALA A 136 3.42 16.22 -12.02
CA ALA A 136 3.29 14.86 -12.58
C ALA A 136 4.17 14.65 -13.84
N GLU A 137 4.16 15.62 -14.76
CA GLU A 137 4.79 15.49 -16.08
C GLU A 137 6.27 15.89 -16.11
N THR A 138 6.83 16.28 -14.97
CA THR A 138 8.23 16.68 -14.82
C THR A 138 8.88 15.93 -13.67
N GLU A 139 8.99 16.54 -12.49
CA GLU A 139 9.71 15.97 -11.36
C GLU A 139 9.20 14.59 -10.91
N TYR A 140 7.88 14.35 -10.92
CA TYR A 140 7.33 13.04 -10.59
C TYR A 140 7.81 11.97 -11.58
N THR A 141 7.76 12.28 -12.89
CA THR A 141 8.29 11.43 -13.96
C THR A 141 9.78 11.13 -13.74
N GLU A 142 10.59 12.16 -13.55
CA GLU A 142 12.04 12.03 -13.34
C GLU A 142 12.37 11.15 -12.11
N LEU A 143 11.62 11.30 -11.04
CA LEU A 143 11.82 10.50 -9.82
C LEU A 143 11.38 9.05 -10.00
N VAL A 144 10.26 8.79 -10.70
CA VAL A 144 9.83 7.42 -11.04
C VAL A 144 10.88 6.73 -11.88
N GLU A 145 11.30 7.34 -12.97
CA GLU A 145 12.31 6.80 -13.89
C GLU A 145 13.65 6.55 -13.18
N LYS A 146 14.08 7.48 -12.33
CA LYS A 146 15.28 7.35 -11.50
C LYS A 146 15.27 6.09 -10.64
N TYR A 147 14.16 5.81 -9.95
CA TYR A 147 14.10 4.66 -9.05
C TYR A 147 13.80 3.35 -9.77
N VAL A 148 13.13 3.40 -10.91
CA VAL A 148 13.02 2.28 -11.86
C VAL A 148 14.42 1.87 -12.35
N ALA A 149 15.19 2.82 -12.88
CA ALA A 149 16.54 2.56 -13.38
C ALA A 149 17.47 2.02 -12.28
N LYS A 150 17.39 2.55 -11.06
CA LYS A 150 18.15 2.04 -9.93
C LYS A 150 17.78 0.59 -9.59
N ALA A 151 16.50 0.23 -9.60
CA ALA A 151 16.06 -1.14 -9.35
C ALA A 151 16.56 -2.09 -10.44
N GLN A 152 16.44 -1.71 -11.70
CA GLN A 152 16.95 -2.47 -12.83
C GLN A 152 18.48 -2.66 -12.77
N ALA A 153 19.21 -1.62 -12.37
CA ALA A 153 20.68 -1.68 -12.27
C ALA A 153 21.18 -2.69 -11.23
N VAL A 154 20.41 -2.96 -10.18
CA VAL A 154 20.74 -4.02 -9.21
C VAL A 154 20.14 -5.38 -9.57
N GLY A 155 19.46 -5.49 -10.71
CA GLY A 155 18.81 -6.73 -11.18
C GLY A 155 17.48 -7.03 -10.48
N ALA A 156 16.87 -6.04 -9.85
CA ALA A 156 15.51 -6.14 -9.30
C ALA A 156 14.45 -5.84 -10.37
N HIS A 157 13.21 -6.23 -10.11
CA HIS A 157 12.09 -6.13 -11.03
C HIS A 157 11.14 -5.00 -10.59
N PRO A 158 11.20 -3.80 -11.20
CA PRO A 158 10.24 -2.74 -10.89
C PRO A 158 8.85 -3.07 -11.43
N ILE A 159 7.83 -2.72 -10.65
CA ILE A 159 6.41 -2.82 -10.98
C ILE A 159 5.77 -1.49 -10.60
N LEU A 160 5.23 -0.78 -11.57
CA LEU A 160 4.51 0.45 -11.31
C LEU A 160 3.08 0.16 -10.87
N VAL A 161 2.58 0.94 -9.91
CA VAL A 161 1.20 0.82 -9.40
C VAL A 161 0.55 2.19 -9.46
N THR A 162 -0.51 2.35 -10.26
CA THR A 162 -1.26 3.61 -10.25
C THR A 162 -2.05 3.73 -8.95
N SER A 163 -2.12 4.94 -8.38
CA SER A 163 -2.90 5.18 -7.16
C SER A 163 -4.39 4.99 -7.41
N MET A 164 -5.06 4.26 -6.50
CA MET A 164 -6.49 4.00 -6.57
C MET A 164 -7.32 5.28 -6.39
N ASN A 165 -8.54 5.27 -6.90
CA ASN A 165 -9.46 6.38 -6.79
C ASN A 165 -9.93 6.60 -5.34
N ARG A 166 -10.09 7.86 -4.97
CA ARG A 166 -10.85 8.26 -3.78
C ARG A 166 -12.34 7.96 -3.96
N ARG A 167 -13.06 7.94 -2.86
CA ARG A 167 -14.53 7.92 -2.86
C ARG A 167 -15.05 9.31 -3.24
N SER A 168 -14.95 9.64 -4.51
CA SER A 168 -15.43 10.89 -5.10
C SER A 168 -16.41 10.57 -6.23
N PHE A 169 -17.70 10.66 -5.94
CA PHE A 169 -18.75 10.39 -6.91
C PHE A 169 -19.35 11.67 -7.47
N GLY A 170 -19.48 11.72 -8.80
CA GLY A 170 -20.26 12.74 -9.49
C GLY A 170 -21.77 12.45 -9.44
N ALA A 171 -22.57 13.37 -9.98
CA ALA A 171 -24.04 13.29 -9.95
C ALA A 171 -24.62 12.01 -10.59
N ALA A 172 -23.92 11.42 -11.55
CA ALA A 172 -24.33 10.17 -12.22
C ALA A 172 -23.92 8.89 -11.45
N GLY A 173 -23.42 9.00 -10.22
CA GLY A 173 -22.90 7.85 -9.46
C GLY A 173 -21.63 7.25 -10.04
N LYS A 174 -20.90 8.00 -10.85
CA LYS A 174 -19.62 7.63 -11.43
C LYS A 174 -18.47 8.24 -10.64
N ILE A 175 -17.36 7.52 -10.55
CA ILE A 175 -16.15 8.03 -9.89
C ILE A 175 -15.56 9.19 -10.70
N THR A 176 -15.29 10.28 -10.00
CA THR A 176 -14.47 11.39 -10.51
C THR A 176 -13.03 11.12 -10.16
N ASP A 177 -12.17 11.04 -11.17
CA ASP A 177 -10.73 10.89 -10.94
C ASP A 177 -10.18 12.20 -10.36
N THR A 178 -9.76 12.14 -9.11
CA THR A 178 -9.16 13.27 -8.39
C THR A 178 -7.65 13.24 -8.39
N LEU A 179 -7.03 12.30 -9.14
CA LEU A 179 -5.58 12.06 -9.17
C LEU A 179 -4.95 12.39 -10.52
N ALA A 180 -5.76 12.75 -11.53
CA ALA A 180 -5.22 13.17 -12.82
C ALA A 180 -4.23 14.35 -12.63
N PRO A 181 -3.08 14.36 -13.38
CA PRO A 181 -2.72 13.43 -14.44
C PRO A 181 -1.83 12.25 -14.00
N TYR A 182 -1.53 12.05 -12.71
CA TYR A 182 -0.54 11.07 -12.21
C TYR A 182 -0.75 9.64 -12.69
N PRO A 183 -1.99 9.06 -12.68
CA PRO A 183 -2.17 7.71 -13.21
C PRO A 183 -1.82 7.62 -14.68
N GLN A 184 -2.12 8.66 -15.46
CA GLN A 184 -1.78 8.68 -16.88
C GLN A 184 -0.27 8.76 -17.12
N THR A 185 0.42 9.56 -16.32
CA THR A 185 1.90 9.64 -16.34
C THR A 185 2.52 8.26 -16.09
N LEU A 186 2.07 7.53 -15.08
CA LEU A 186 2.57 6.17 -14.81
C LEU A 186 2.26 5.18 -15.93
N ARG A 187 1.09 5.28 -16.57
CA ARG A 187 0.75 4.46 -17.75
C ARG A 187 1.71 4.72 -18.90
N SER A 188 2.05 6.00 -19.16
CA SER A 188 3.00 6.38 -20.19
C SER A 188 4.39 5.83 -19.91
N ILE A 189 4.93 6.04 -18.71
CA ILE A 189 6.22 5.49 -18.29
C ILE A 189 6.25 3.96 -18.41
N ALA A 190 5.19 3.28 -17.94
CA ALA A 190 5.12 1.83 -18.02
C ALA A 190 5.14 1.32 -19.47
N ALA A 191 4.46 2.01 -20.38
CA ALA A 191 4.43 1.66 -21.80
C ALA A 191 5.78 1.92 -22.51
N GLU A 192 6.40 3.07 -22.24
CA GLU A 192 7.68 3.47 -22.82
C GLU A 192 8.82 2.57 -22.36
N GLU A 193 8.90 2.30 -21.06
CA GLU A 193 9.92 1.47 -20.43
C GLU A 193 9.60 -0.04 -20.47
N LYS A 194 8.42 -0.41 -21.01
CA LYS A 194 7.91 -1.81 -21.07
C LYS A 194 7.88 -2.49 -19.71
N LEU A 195 7.44 -1.75 -18.68
CA LEU A 195 7.34 -2.20 -17.30
C LEU A 195 5.99 -2.83 -16.99
N PRO A 196 5.94 -3.80 -16.09
CA PRO A 196 4.69 -4.26 -15.51
C PRO A 196 3.96 -3.09 -14.82
N LEU A 197 2.65 -2.98 -15.08
CA LEU A 197 1.79 -1.97 -14.48
C LEU A 197 0.59 -2.61 -13.79
N VAL A 198 0.45 -2.39 -12.51
CA VAL A 198 -0.80 -2.62 -11.79
C VAL A 198 -1.65 -1.35 -11.91
N ASP A 199 -2.61 -1.35 -12.82
CA ASP A 199 -3.49 -0.19 -13.02
C ASP A 199 -4.62 -0.14 -11.98
N LEU A 200 -4.22 0.11 -10.73
CA LEU A 200 -5.13 0.13 -9.61
C LEU A 200 -6.12 1.31 -9.68
N ASN A 201 -5.76 2.40 -10.37
CA ASN A 201 -6.67 3.50 -10.66
C ASN A 201 -7.86 3.03 -11.50
N ALA A 202 -7.61 2.34 -12.62
CA ALA A 202 -8.68 1.82 -13.47
C ALA A 202 -9.50 0.74 -12.75
N MET A 203 -8.84 -0.20 -12.06
CA MET A 203 -9.51 -1.29 -11.35
C MET A 203 -10.38 -0.78 -10.19
N SER A 204 -9.89 0.15 -9.40
CA SER A 204 -10.66 0.74 -8.29
C SER A 204 -11.84 1.57 -8.78
N LYS A 205 -11.73 2.24 -9.94
CA LYS A 205 -12.87 2.93 -10.55
C LYS A 205 -14.01 1.96 -10.83
N VAL A 206 -13.72 0.84 -11.49
CA VAL A 206 -14.71 -0.21 -11.78
C VAL A 206 -15.33 -0.72 -10.48
N MET A 207 -14.50 -1.02 -9.49
CA MET A 207 -14.92 -1.59 -8.21
C MET A 207 -15.80 -0.61 -7.40
N TRP A 208 -15.39 0.64 -7.27
CA TRP A 208 -16.17 1.62 -6.52
C TRP A 208 -17.48 1.95 -7.22
N GLU A 209 -17.50 1.99 -8.56
CA GLU A 209 -18.73 2.17 -9.32
C GLU A 209 -19.68 0.99 -9.18
N ALA A 210 -19.17 -0.25 -9.13
CA ALA A 210 -19.96 -1.45 -8.88
C ALA A 210 -20.56 -1.47 -7.46
N MET A 211 -19.80 -1.06 -6.45
CA MET A 211 -20.31 -0.88 -5.07
C MET A 211 -21.31 0.27 -4.95
N GLY A 212 -21.17 1.29 -5.76
CA GLY A 212 -21.95 2.52 -5.70
C GLY A 212 -21.65 3.40 -4.47
N PRO A 213 -22.26 4.61 -4.40
CA PRO A 213 -21.98 5.57 -3.31
C PRO A 213 -22.28 5.03 -1.91
N ALA A 214 -23.33 4.24 -1.74
CA ALA A 214 -23.70 3.68 -0.43
C ALA A 214 -22.81 2.47 -0.06
N GLY A 215 -22.53 1.59 -1.02
CA GLY A 215 -21.69 0.40 -0.77
C GLY A 215 -20.26 0.73 -0.42
N THR A 216 -19.69 1.74 -1.05
CA THR A 216 -18.31 2.18 -0.78
C THR A 216 -18.10 2.73 0.63
N LEU A 217 -19.15 3.21 1.33
CA LEU A 217 -19.02 3.58 2.74
C LEU A 217 -18.52 2.41 3.61
N LYS A 218 -18.76 1.17 3.19
CA LYS A 218 -18.28 -0.02 3.90
C LYS A 218 -16.82 -0.36 3.62
N ALA A 219 -16.22 0.21 2.58
CA ALA A 219 -14.83 -0.02 2.19
C ALA A 219 -13.89 1.10 2.67
N PHE A 220 -14.42 2.28 2.88
CA PHE A 220 -13.67 3.43 3.38
C PHE A 220 -13.90 3.61 4.88
N VAL A 221 -13.09 4.47 5.52
CA VAL A 221 -13.23 4.73 6.97
C VAL A 221 -14.39 5.69 7.22
N HIS A 222 -15.59 5.12 7.22
CA HIS A 222 -16.84 5.79 7.54
C HIS A 222 -17.52 5.07 8.70
N TYR A 223 -17.52 5.69 9.87
CA TYR A 223 -18.09 5.10 11.09
C TYR A 223 -18.82 6.17 11.91
N PRO A 224 -20.04 5.89 12.39
CA PRO A 224 -20.75 6.78 13.31
C PRO A 224 -19.92 7.08 14.56
N ALA A 225 -20.20 8.19 15.22
CA ALA A 225 -19.63 8.47 16.53
C ALA A 225 -19.88 7.32 17.51
N ASN A 226 -18.95 7.10 18.41
CA ASN A 226 -18.98 6.04 19.43
C ASN A 226 -18.93 4.59 18.89
N THR A 227 -18.43 4.39 17.66
CA THR A 227 -18.16 3.04 17.12
C THR A 227 -16.94 2.41 17.80
N PHE A 228 -15.91 3.21 18.08
CA PHE A 228 -14.67 2.75 18.72
C PHE A 228 -14.48 3.41 20.10
N PRO A 229 -13.73 2.79 20.99
CA PRO A 229 -13.40 3.39 22.30
C PRO A 229 -12.76 4.78 22.14
N GLY A 230 -13.33 5.78 22.81
CA GLY A 230 -12.84 7.16 22.76
C GLY A 230 -13.18 7.97 21.51
N GLN A 231 -13.82 7.38 20.52
CA GLN A 231 -14.28 8.07 19.31
C GLN A 231 -15.57 8.85 19.60
N THR A 232 -15.45 10.14 19.78
CA THR A 232 -16.60 11.02 20.10
C THR A 232 -17.23 11.68 18.85
N LYS A 233 -16.57 11.58 17.70
CA LYS A 233 -17.01 12.16 16.44
C LYS A 233 -17.14 11.10 15.35
N GLU A 234 -17.98 11.37 14.36
CA GLU A 234 -18.05 10.56 13.14
C GLU A 234 -16.69 10.54 12.42
N LEU A 235 -16.29 9.37 11.91
CA LEU A 235 -15.22 9.24 10.93
C LEU A 235 -15.82 9.25 9.53
N ALA A 236 -15.34 10.12 8.66
CA ALA A 236 -15.86 10.31 7.31
C ALA A 236 -14.69 10.57 6.34
N ASP A 237 -13.90 9.52 6.08
CA ASP A 237 -12.72 9.59 5.24
C ASP A 237 -12.99 8.99 3.85
N ASN A 238 -12.87 9.81 2.82
CA ASN A 238 -13.07 9.42 1.42
C ASN A 238 -11.76 9.02 0.71
N THR A 239 -10.66 8.92 1.43
CA THR A 239 -9.34 8.60 0.90
C THR A 239 -8.81 7.28 1.43
N HIS A 240 -8.96 7.04 2.74
CA HIS A 240 -8.38 5.88 3.40
C HIS A 240 -9.40 4.76 3.61
N PHE A 241 -8.90 3.55 3.66
CA PHE A 241 -9.68 2.31 3.67
C PHE A 241 -9.70 1.70 5.07
N ASN A 242 -10.73 0.94 5.34
CA ASN A 242 -10.73 -0.06 6.39
C ASN A 242 -10.20 -1.41 5.86
N SER A 243 -10.16 -2.41 6.72
CA SER A 243 -9.65 -3.75 6.39
C SER A 243 -10.34 -4.38 5.19
N TYR A 244 -11.65 -4.17 5.01
CA TYR A 244 -12.39 -4.69 3.85
C TYR A 244 -11.96 -3.99 2.55
N GLY A 245 -11.93 -2.65 2.54
CA GLY A 245 -11.53 -1.91 1.35
C GLY A 245 -10.07 -2.17 0.95
N ALA A 246 -9.19 -2.26 1.94
CA ALA A 246 -7.78 -2.61 1.71
C ALA A 246 -7.62 -4.04 1.16
N TYR A 247 -8.43 -4.99 1.62
CA TYR A 247 -8.45 -6.37 1.11
C TYR A 247 -8.90 -6.44 -0.35
N GLU A 248 -9.97 -5.74 -0.71
CA GLU A 248 -10.47 -5.68 -2.09
C GLU A 248 -9.43 -5.06 -3.05
N LEU A 249 -8.74 -4.01 -2.61
CA LEU A 249 -7.64 -3.40 -3.37
C LEU A 249 -6.44 -4.36 -3.51
N ALA A 250 -6.09 -5.10 -2.47
CA ALA A 250 -5.04 -6.11 -2.55
C ALA A 250 -5.41 -7.25 -3.51
N LEU A 251 -6.70 -7.64 -3.60
CA LEU A 251 -7.18 -8.57 -4.62
C LEU A 251 -7.02 -8.01 -6.04
N CYS A 252 -7.25 -6.71 -6.25
CA CYS A 252 -6.96 -6.06 -7.54
C CYS A 252 -5.47 -6.21 -7.90
N VAL A 253 -4.57 -5.93 -6.94
CA VAL A 253 -3.13 -6.08 -7.16
C VAL A 253 -2.77 -7.53 -7.52
N VAL A 254 -3.26 -8.50 -6.75
CA VAL A 254 -3.03 -9.93 -7.00
C VAL A 254 -3.56 -10.36 -8.36
N GLN A 255 -4.75 -9.91 -8.75
CA GLN A 255 -5.33 -10.23 -10.05
C GLN A 255 -4.51 -9.63 -11.19
N SER A 256 -4.10 -8.36 -11.06
CA SER A 256 -3.25 -7.72 -12.06
C SER A 256 -1.91 -8.44 -12.26
N LEU A 257 -1.28 -8.91 -11.17
CA LEU A 257 -0.07 -9.73 -11.27
C LEU A 257 -0.31 -11.06 -12.02
N ARG A 258 -1.48 -11.68 -11.84
CA ARG A 258 -1.87 -12.89 -12.58
C ARG A 258 -2.07 -12.62 -14.07
N ASP A 259 -2.78 -11.56 -14.41
CA ASP A 259 -3.09 -11.21 -15.79
C ASP A 259 -1.81 -10.90 -16.58
N GLN A 260 -0.82 -10.31 -15.92
CA GLN A 260 0.50 -10.02 -16.46
C GLN A 260 1.46 -11.23 -16.42
N LYS A 261 1.03 -12.36 -15.88
CA LYS A 261 1.86 -13.56 -15.70
C LYS A 261 3.18 -13.28 -14.95
N SER A 262 3.10 -12.40 -13.93
CA SER A 262 4.25 -12.09 -13.08
C SER A 262 4.83 -13.38 -12.48
N SER A 263 6.14 -13.43 -12.36
CA SER A 263 6.83 -14.57 -11.72
C SER A 263 6.45 -14.74 -10.24
N LEU A 264 5.91 -13.70 -9.60
CA LEU A 264 5.36 -13.76 -8.23
C LEU A 264 4.14 -14.67 -8.11
N VAL A 265 3.41 -14.92 -9.21
CA VAL A 265 2.17 -15.73 -9.19
C VAL A 265 2.41 -17.16 -8.68
N LYS A 266 3.59 -17.73 -8.98
CA LYS A 266 3.96 -19.07 -8.53
C LYS A 266 4.14 -19.19 -7.01
N GLU A 267 4.36 -18.06 -6.33
CA GLU A 267 4.53 -17.98 -4.87
C GLU A 267 3.24 -17.60 -4.14
N MET A 268 2.16 -17.38 -4.88
CA MET A 268 0.85 -17.12 -4.28
C MET A 268 0.30 -18.38 -3.61
N ARG A 269 -0.44 -18.19 -2.54
CA ARG A 269 -1.15 -19.27 -1.85
C ARG A 269 -2.14 -19.94 -2.79
N SER A 270 -2.33 -21.25 -2.64
CA SER A 270 -3.40 -21.98 -3.30
C SER A 270 -4.79 -21.52 -2.82
N GLY A 271 -5.80 -21.71 -3.65
CA GLY A 271 -7.20 -21.43 -3.28
C GLY A 271 -7.62 -19.97 -3.37
N ILE A 272 -6.74 -19.05 -3.78
CA ILE A 272 -7.15 -17.68 -4.05
C ILE A 272 -7.91 -17.65 -5.38
N ALA A 273 -9.21 -17.36 -5.34
CA ALA A 273 -10.06 -17.25 -6.51
C ALA A 273 -9.58 -16.12 -7.46
N LYS A 274 -10.01 -16.19 -8.72
CA LYS A 274 -9.90 -15.04 -9.62
C LYS A 274 -10.77 -13.91 -9.08
N PHE A 275 -10.29 -12.70 -9.23
CA PHE A 275 -10.99 -11.51 -8.79
C PHE A 275 -11.40 -10.65 -9.98
N ASP A 276 -12.65 -10.19 -9.94
CA ASP A 276 -13.21 -9.25 -10.90
C ASP A 276 -13.64 -7.98 -10.15
N PRO A 277 -13.02 -6.83 -10.39
CA PRO A 277 -13.41 -5.57 -9.74
C PRO A 277 -14.87 -5.17 -9.95
N ALA A 278 -15.52 -5.65 -11.02
CA ALA A 278 -16.95 -5.42 -11.25
C ALA A 278 -17.86 -6.21 -10.31
N HIS A 279 -17.31 -7.22 -9.62
CA HIS A 279 -18.02 -8.09 -8.70
C HIS A 279 -17.29 -8.18 -7.35
N PRO A 280 -17.20 -7.05 -6.60
CA PRO A 280 -16.54 -7.03 -5.29
C PRO A 280 -17.18 -8.02 -4.33
N GLN A 281 -16.40 -8.55 -3.38
CA GLN A 281 -16.89 -9.50 -2.40
C GLN A 281 -17.87 -8.84 -1.43
N PRO A 282 -18.74 -9.64 -0.78
CA PRO A 282 -19.57 -9.12 0.30
C PRO A 282 -18.71 -8.51 1.42
N PRO A 283 -19.11 -7.35 1.98
CA PRO A 283 -18.37 -6.75 3.10
C PRO A 283 -18.24 -7.69 4.29
N PHE A 284 -17.07 -7.66 4.91
CA PHE A 284 -16.78 -8.39 6.15
C PHE A 284 -16.15 -7.44 7.18
N THR A 285 -16.14 -7.85 8.43
CA THR A 285 -15.41 -7.21 9.50
C THR A 285 -14.39 -8.19 10.08
N LEU A 286 -13.21 -7.69 10.43
CA LEU A 286 -12.22 -8.45 11.18
C LEU A 286 -12.38 -8.15 12.68
N PRO A 287 -11.99 -9.08 13.57
CA PRO A 287 -11.82 -8.74 14.98
C PRO A 287 -10.87 -7.56 15.13
N LEU A 288 -11.27 -6.56 15.89
CA LEU A 288 -10.46 -5.37 16.07
C LEU A 288 -9.16 -5.69 16.81
N SER A 289 -8.07 -5.06 16.40
CA SER A 289 -6.85 -4.97 17.18
C SER A 289 -7.14 -4.18 18.48
N PRO A 290 -6.48 -4.50 19.61
CA PRO A 290 -6.49 -3.62 20.77
C PRO A 290 -5.84 -2.26 20.50
N MET A 291 -5.09 -2.13 19.41
CA MET A 291 -4.45 -0.90 18.96
C MET A 291 -5.39 -0.12 18.03
N VAL A 292 -6.27 0.68 18.63
CA VAL A 292 -7.22 1.54 17.90
C VAL A 292 -6.78 3.00 18.01
N ASP A 293 -6.79 3.72 16.88
CA ASP A 293 -6.64 5.17 16.84
C ASP A 293 -7.65 5.76 15.84
N THR A 294 -8.34 6.78 16.28
CA THR A 294 -9.33 7.47 15.45
C THR A 294 -8.80 8.76 14.83
N ALA A 295 -7.53 9.09 15.05
CA ALA A 295 -6.85 10.18 14.37
C ALA A 295 -6.62 9.82 12.89
N THR A 296 -7.01 10.71 11.99
CA THR A 296 -6.78 10.52 10.55
C THR A 296 -5.28 10.41 10.26
N PRO A 297 -4.84 9.42 9.48
CA PRO A 297 -3.45 9.32 9.05
C PRO A 297 -2.97 10.60 8.35
N TYR A 298 -1.69 10.91 8.50
CA TYR A 298 -1.08 12.03 7.78
C TYR A 298 -1.31 11.90 6.28
N GLY A 299 -1.69 13.01 5.63
CA GLY A 299 -1.85 12.99 4.18
C GLY A 299 -3.22 13.49 3.68
N ARG A 300 -4.08 14.03 4.56
CA ARG A 300 -5.28 14.77 4.14
C ARG A 300 -4.95 16.14 3.60
#